data_0f0340c9bf8b00230e58a0e236bbc4e8
#
_entry.id   0f0340c9bf8b00230e58a0e236bbc4e8
#
_cell.length_a   1.000
_cell.length_b   1.000
_cell.length_c   1.000
_cell.angle_alpha   90.00
_cell.angle_beta   90.00
_cell.angle_gamma   90.00
#
_symmetry.space_group_name_H-M   'P 1'
#
loop_
_entity.id
_entity.type
_entity.pdbx_description
1 polymer ?
#
loop_
_entity_poly.entity_id
_entity_poly.type
_entity_poly.pdbx_seq_one_letter_code
_entity_poly.pdbx_strand_id
1 'polypeptide(L)' 'IEGKFDLIISNPPFHDGIDTAYRAAKELIQQAKWHLTAGGELRIVANAFLPYPDLLAQYFGKFEVLAQTTKFKVYSVRN' A
#
# COMPACT_ATOMS: atom_id res chain seq x y z
N ILE A 1 9.73 -11.44 7.69
CA ILE A 1 8.55 -12.24 8.03
C ILE A 1 8.45 -13.43 7.10
N GLU A 2 8.29 -14.61 7.67
CA GLU A 2 8.08 -15.81 6.89
C GLU A 2 6.59 -16.12 6.80
N GLY A 3 6.20 -16.81 5.73
CA GLY A 3 4.83 -17.22 5.52
C GLY A 3 4.01 -16.18 4.77
N LYS A 4 2.72 -16.48 4.67
CA LYS A 4 1.79 -15.64 3.94
C LYS A 4 0.59 -15.28 4.81
N PHE A 5 -0.02 -14.14 4.51
CA PHE A 5 -1.11 -13.58 5.30
C PHE A 5 -2.32 -13.31 4.41
N ASP A 6 -3.51 -13.47 4.98
CA ASP A 6 -4.75 -13.14 4.30
C ASP A 6 -5.05 -11.64 4.32
N LEU A 7 -4.47 -10.93 5.27
CA LEU A 7 -4.67 -9.49 5.43
C LEU A 7 -3.39 -8.86 5.97
N ILE A 8 -2.94 -7.81 5.30
CA ILE A 8 -1.85 -6.98 5.78
C ILE A 8 -2.37 -5.54 5.87
N ILE A 9 -2.19 -4.93 7.03
CA ILE A 9 -2.57 -3.53 7.26
C ILE A 9 -1.30 -2.76 7.56
N SER A 10 -1.11 -1.64 6.88
CA SER A 10 0.08 -0.82 7.06
C SER A 10 -0.27 0.66 7.10
N ASN A 11 0.43 1.38 7.96
CA ASN A 11 0.37 2.83 8.02
C ASN A 11 1.81 3.34 7.89
N PRO A 12 2.35 3.35 6.66
CA PRO A 12 3.74 3.72 6.47
C PRO A 12 3.98 5.19 6.84
N PRO A 13 5.05 5.47 7.57
CA PRO A 13 5.34 6.84 7.95
C PRO A 13 5.80 7.67 6.76
N PHE A 14 5.52 8.97 6.80
CA PHE A 14 6.07 9.92 5.85
C PHE A 14 7.46 10.34 6.37
N HIS A 15 8.49 10.01 5.61
CA HIS A 15 9.86 10.35 5.97
C HIS A 15 10.36 11.59 5.22
N ASP A 16 11.63 11.83 5.27
CA ASP A 16 12.37 13.04 4.91
C ASP A 16 12.30 13.46 3.45
N GLY A 17 11.19 13.34 2.79
CA GLY A 17 11.03 13.82 1.43
C GLY A 17 10.28 12.83 0.57
N ILE A 18 9.84 13.32 -0.59
CA ILE A 18 9.00 12.56 -1.50
C ILE A 18 9.74 11.36 -2.08
N ASP A 19 11.02 11.52 -2.42
CA ASP A 19 11.79 10.43 -3.00
C ASP A 19 11.97 9.26 -2.04
N THR A 20 12.24 9.57 -0.78
CA THR A 20 12.37 8.54 0.27
C THR A 20 11.04 7.87 0.52
N ALA A 21 9.96 8.65 0.58
CA ALA A 21 8.62 8.12 0.78
C ALA A 21 8.20 7.23 -0.39
N TYR A 22 8.51 7.64 -1.62
CA TYR A 22 8.19 6.84 -2.81
C TYR A 22 8.91 5.50 -2.79
N ARG A 23 10.20 5.52 -2.46
CA ARG A 23 10.99 4.29 -2.41
C ARG A 23 10.49 3.34 -1.32
N ALA A 24 10.18 3.88 -0.15
CA ALA A 24 9.62 3.09 0.95
C ALA A 24 8.25 2.50 0.57
N ALA A 25 7.41 3.27 -0.10
CA ALA A 25 6.11 2.82 -0.56
C ALA A 25 6.24 1.68 -1.57
N LYS A 26 7.14 1.82 -2.53
CA LYS A 26 7.38 0.81 -3.54
C LYS A 26 7.85 -0.51 -2.90
N GLU A 27 8.78 -0.42 -1.98
CA GLU A 27 9.30 -1.58 -1.28
C GLU A 27 8.21 -2.26 -0.44
N LEU A 28 7.42 -1.48 0.28
CA LEU A 28 6.30 -2.00 1.07
C LEU A 28 5.32 -2.78 0.19
N ILE A 29 4.94 -2.21 -0.94
CA ILE A 29 3.96 -2.83 -1.83
C ILE A 29 4.51 -4.11 -2.45
N GLN A 30 5.76 -4.11 -2.87
CA GLN A 30 6.42 -5.30 -3.40
C GLN A 30 6.46 -6.42 -2.36
N GLN A 31 6.86 -6.10 -1.14
CA GLN A 31 6.95 -7.08 -0.06
C GLN A 31 5.56 -7.60 0.33
N ALA A 32 4.58 -6.71 0.41
CA ALA A 32 3.21 -7.11 0.74
C ALA A 32 2.66 -8.09 -0.29
N LYS A 33 2.85 -7.80 -1.58
CA LYS A 33 2.39 -8.69 -2.64
C LYS A 33 2.98 -10.08 -2.50
N TRP A 34 4.26 -10.16 -2.14
CA TRP A 34 4.97 -11.41 -1.97
C TRP A 34 4.46 -12.22 -0.77
N HIS A 35 4.00 -11.52 0.28
CA HIS A 35 3.56 -12.15 1.52
C HIS A 35 2.04 -12.35 1.63
N LEU A 36 1.28 -11.93 0.63
CA LEU A 36 -0.17 -12.14 0.64
C LEU A 36 -0.54 -13.47 0.02
N THR A 37 -1.54 -14.13 0.61
CA THR A 37 -2.15 -15.31 0.00
C THR A 37 -2.90 -14.92 -1.28
N ALA A 38 -3.26 -15.89 -2.10
CA ALA A 38 -4.15 -15.65 -3.24
C ALA A 38 -5.49 -15.12 -2.71
N GLY A 39 -5.91 -13.96 -3.20
CA GLY A 39 -7.11 -13.30 -2.71
C GLY A 39 -6.93 -12.51 -1.41
N GLY A 40 -5.72 -12.50 -0.85
CA GLY A 40 -5.41 -11.73 0.34
C GLY A 40 -5.50 -10.22 0.09
N GLU A 41 -5.74 -9.47 1.14
CA GLU A 41 -5.95 -8.02 1.06
C GLU A 41 -4.81 -7.25 1.69
N LEU A 42 -4.34 -6.20 1.01
CA LEU A 42 -3.44 -5.21 1.58
C LEU A 42 -4.23 -3.91 1.77
N ARG A 43 -4.24 -3.40 3.00
CA ARG A 43 -4.81 -2.08 3.32
C ARG A 43 -3.69 -1.14 3.72
N ILE A 44 -3.68 0.04 3.11
CA ILE A 44 -2.68 1.07 3.40
C ILE A 44 -3.39 2.34 3.81
N VAL A 45 -3.03 2.88 4.97
CA VAL A 45 -3.44 4.21 5.41
C VAL A 45 -2.28 5.15 5.13
N ALA A 46 -2.44 6.07 4.21
CA ALA A 46 -1.34 6.91 3.75
C ALA A 46 -1.77 8.34 3.49
N ASN A 47 -0.79 9.24 3.45
CA ASN A 47 -1.03 10.62 3.06
C ASN A 47 -1.59 10.68 1.64
N ALA A 48 -2.61 11.52 1.45
CA ALA A 48 -3.33 11.60 0.18
C ALA A 48 -2.46 12.05 -1.00
N PHE A 49 -1.37 12.76 -0.73
CA PHE A 49 -0.51 13.26 -1.80
C PHE A 49 0.61 12.31 -2.21
N LEU A 50 0.76 11.16 -1.55
CA LEU A 50 1.77 10.18 -1.93
C LEU A 50 1.31 9.36 -3.13
N PRO A 51 2.24 8.88 -3.97
CA PRO A 51 1.90 8.23 -5.24
C PRO A 51 1.50 6.76 -5.09
N TYR A 52 0.70 6.44 -4.07
CA TYR A 52 0.22 5.06 -3.86
C TYR A 52 -0.69 4.56 -4.98
N PRO A 53 -1.61 5.37 -5.53
CA PRO A 53 -2.46 4.87 -6.62
C PRO A 53 -1.69 4.29 -7.79
N ASP A 54 -0.64 4.97 -8.25
CA ASP A 54 0.17 4.50 -9.36
C ASP A 54 0.88 3.20 -9.03
N LEU A 55 1.45 3.11 -7.83
CA LEU A 55 2.16 1.92 -7.39
C LEU A 55 1.21 0.73 -7.21
N LEU A 56 0.05 0.96 -6.61
CA LEU A 56 -0.93 -0.10 -6.41
C LEU A 56 -1.44 -0.63 -7.75
N ALA A 57 -1.71 0.26 -8.70
CA ALA A 57 -2.13 -0.16 -10.03
C ALA A 57 -1.01 -0.94 -10.74
N GLN A 58 0.23 -0.54 -10.57
CA GLN A 58 1.38 -1.20 -11.19
C GLN A 58 1.56 -2.64 -10.69
N TYR A 59 1.42 -2.87 -9.39
CA TYR A 59 1.70 -4.17 -8.80
C TYR A 59 0.48 -5.07 -8.62
N PHE A 60 -0.70 -4.50 -8.49
CA PHE A 60 -1.94 -5.25 -8.24
C PHE A 60 -2.99 -5.08 -9.34
N GLY A 61 -2.77 -4.18 -10.27
CA GLY A 61 -3.67 -3.93 -11.39
C GLY A 61 -4.77 -2.94 -11.10
N LYS A 62 -5.39 -3.00 -9.94
CA LYS A 62 -6.43 -2.05 -9.54
C LYS A 62 -6.47 -1.93 -8.02
N PHE A 63 -7.12 -0.87 -7.54
CA PHE A 63 -7.22 -0.60 -6.12
C PHE A 63 -8.57 0.04 -5.82
N GLU A 64 -8.95 0.04 -4.53
CA GLU A 64 -10.12 0.73 -4.04
C GLU A 64 -9.72 1.73 -2.97
N VAL A 65 -10.47 2.83 -2.88
CA VAL A 65 -10.32 3.80 -1.80
C VAL A 65 -11.47 3.58 -0.84
N LEU A 66 -11.16 3.01 0.34
CA LEU A 66 -12.18 2.67 1.33
C LEU A 66 -12.66 3.90 2.11
N ALA A 67 -11.77 4.84 2.35
CA ALA A 67 -12.07 6.06 3.09
C ALA A 67 -11.06 7.13 2.71
N GLN A 68 -11.47 8.39 2.83
CA GLN A 68 -10.54 9.50 2.57
C GLN A 68 -10.92 10.73 3.35
N THR A 69 -9.89 11.49 3.72
CA THR A 69 -10.00 12.84 4.23
C THR A 69 -9.15 13.75 3.35
N THR A 70 -9.04 15.03 3.71
CA THR A 70 -8.17 15.94 2.96
C THR A 70 -6.69 15.57 3.10
N LYS A 71 -6.33 14.82 4.16
CA LYS A 71 -4.94 14.49 4.47
C LYS A 71 -4.59 13.03 4.20
N PHE A 72 -5.54 12.12 4.36
CA PHE A 72 -5.28 10.68 4.30
C PHE A 72 -6.26 9.96 3.40
N LYS A 73 -5.79 8.85 2.84
CA LYS A 73 -6.62 7.89 2.12
C LYS A 73 -6.33 6.49 2.63
N VAL A 74 -7.37 5.66 2.65
CA VAL A 74 -7.23 4.24 2.96
C VAL A 74 -7.44 3.47 1.67
N TYR A 75 -6.39 2.81 1.22
CA TYR A 75 -6.42 2.01 0.00
C TYR A 75 -6.59 0.54 0.33
N SER A 76 -7.25 -0.18 -0.56
CA SER A 76 -7.37 -1.64 -0.46
C SER A 76 -7.06 -2.26 -1.81
N VAL A 77 -6.22 -3.28 -1.80
CA VAL A 77 -5.93 -4.08 -3.00
C VAL A 77 -5.99 -5.55 -2.65
N ARG A 78 -6.33 -6.38 -3.62
CA ARG A 78 -6.34 -7.83 -3.46
C ARG A 78 -5.32 -8.47 -4.38
N ASN A 79 -4.69 -9.50 -3.84
CA ASN A 79 -3.69 -10.25 -4.57
C ASN A 79 -4.31 -11.28 -5.53
#